data_f2983fd27bb0c0b6e300688d620ec69d
#
_entry.id   f2983fd27bb0c0b6e300688d620ec69d
#
_cell.length_a   1.000
_cell.length_b   1.000
_cell.length_c   1.000
_cell.angle_alpha   90.00
_cell.angle_beta   90.00
_cell.angle_gamma   90.00
#
_symmetry.space_group_name_H-M   'P 1'
#
loop_
_entity.id
_entity.type
_entity.pdbx_description
1 polymer ?
#
loop_
_entity_poly.entity_id
_entity_poly.type
_entity_poly.pdbx_seq_one_letter_code
_entity_poly.pdbx_strand_id
1 'polypeptide(L)'
;MTTASDTPLIPVVAPDARRRLVVRAYEVLVAIPLIAYLGWESLRAPTDFLDWRILVWACAIALVHLMPIPRRMPFPFSLSFPLQLSVALLYPPPVAAVIVLAASIDQEELRGEHPPLTIVFRHAQVALFVLAQGTIFHSLTALDDRWFVVGSVVVLTALIGYAISTMVTAEWQTLRYRHRLDHVLRAMHEGVMAEFLMSYLGLALFSVLVAITTREIGLWAIAVFIAPLAFAWQMLHRTHSLELATEELARKQAENEYQAFHDHLTDLPIGCCSSGASQRRSRKPRTLVGRSA
;
A
#
# COMPACT_ATOMS: atom_id res chain seq x y z
N MET A 1 11.20 -27.40 -18.71
CA MET A 1 10.50 -26.14 -18.39
C MET A 1 10.27 -26.14 -16.88
N THR A 2 11.15 -25.47 -16.17
CA THR A 2 11.10 -25.35 -14.71
C THR A 2 10.05 -24.31 -14.35
N THR A 3 9.01 -24.73 -13.66
CA THR A 3 7.93 -23.86 -13.16
C THR A 3 8.48 -22.89 -12.12
N ALA A 4 8.56 -21.63 -12.50
CA ALA A 4 8.93 -20.51 -11.65
C ALA A 4 7.75 -20.13 -10.74
N SER A 5 7.47 -20.91 -9.72
CA SER A 5 6.48 -20.54 -8.70
C SER A 5 6.69 -21.15 -7.32
N ASP A 6 7.82 -21.80 -7.08
CA ASP A 6 8.22 -22.21 -5.73
C ASP A 6 9.24 -21.22 -5.15
N THR A 7 8.85 -19.96 -4.99
CA THR A 7 9.50 -19.14 -3.97
C THR A 7 9.12 -19.79 -2.64
N PRO A 8 10.08 -20.35 -1.88
CA PRO A 8 9.75 -21.00 -0.63
C PRO A 8 9.11 -19.94 0.26
N LEU A 9 7.81 -20.11 0.55
CA LEU A 9 7.16 -19.39 1.63
C LEU A 9 8.04 -19.64 2.85
N ILE A 10 8.74 -18.59 3.31
CA ILE A 10 9.56 -18.63 4.50
C ILE A 10 8.67 -19.26 5.58
N PRO A 11 9.07 -20.37 6.21
CA PRO A 11 8.23 -21.02 7.19
C PRO A 11 7.91 -20.01 8.29
N VAL A 12 6.64 -19.66 8.44
CA VAL A 12 6.18 -18.78 9.52
C VAL A 12 6.28 -19.57 10.81
N VAL A 13 7.46 -19.55 11.41
CA VAL A 13 7.70 -20.13 12.73
C VAL A 13 6.83 -19.32 13.71
N ALA A 14 5.89 -19.99 14.36
CA ALA A 14 5.04 -19.37 15.37
C ALA A 14 5.93 -18.64 16.40
N PRO A 15 5.70 -17.36 16.68
CA PRO A 15 6.58 -16.59 17.56
C PRO A 15 6.54 -17.13 18.99
N ASP A 16 7.69 -17.31 19.59
CA ASP A 16 7.88 -17.70 21.00
C ASP A 16 7.10 -16.78 21.94
N ALA A 17 6.62 -17.28 23.09
CA ALA A 17 5.82 -16.52 24.06
C ALA A 17 6.49 -15.20 24.47
N ARG A 18 7.82 -15.20 24.69
CA ARG A 18 8.62 -14.00 24.99
C ARG A 18 8.52 -12.95 23.89
N ARG A 19 8.52 -13.39 22.66
CA ARG A 19 8.49 -12.52 21.50
C ARG A 19 7.10 -11.88 21.28
N ARG A 20 6.03 -12.66 21.50
CA ARG A 20 4.67 -12.09 21.50
C ARG A 20 4.54 -10.97 22.53
N LEU A 21 5.21 -11.12 23.67
CA LEU A 21 5.21 -10.09 24.72
C LEU A 21 5.98 -8.83 24.26
N VAL A 22 7.12 -8.98 23.59
CA VAL A 22 7.91 -7.84 23.06
C VAL A 22 7.13 -7.09 21.96
N VAL A 23 6.50 -7.81 21.04
CA VAL A 23 5.66 -7.19 19.98
C VAL A 23 4.50 -6.43 20.62
N ARG A 24 3.80 -7.03 21.57
CA ARG A 24 2.69 -6.36 22.30
C ARG A 24 3.17 -5.14 23.10
N ALA A 25 4.35 -5.23 23.73
CA ALA A 25 4.92 -4.10 24.45
C ALA A 25 5.24 -2.93 23.50
N TYR A 26 5.73 -3.22 22.29
CA TYR A 26 5.96 -2.22 21.26
C TYR A 26 4.65 -1.60 20.73
N GLU A 27 3.63 -2.42 20.46
CA GLU A 27 2.30 -1.96 20.05
C GLU A 27 1.69 -1.02 21.11
N VAL A 28 1.81 -1.38 22.39
CA VAL A 28 1.34 -0.56 23.52
C VAL A 28 2.14 0.73 23.65
N LEU A 29 3.49 0.66 23.51
CA LEU A 29 4.38 1.81 23.62
C LEU A 29 4.10 2.88 22.56
N VAL A 30 3.70 2.50 21.37
CA VAL A 30 3.35 3.44 20.29
C VAL A 30 1.91 3.95 20.47
N ALA A 31 0.96 3.06 20.73
CA ALA A 31 -0.47 3.41 20.73
C ALA A 31 -0.90 4.22 21.96
N ILE A 32 -0.50 3.80 23.16
CA ILE A 32 -1.01 4.42 24.39
C ILE A 32 -0.60 5.90 24.56
N PRO A 33 0.69 6.29 24.39
CA PRO A 33 1.09 7.69 24.51
C PRO A 33 0.38 8.60 23.50
N LEU A 34 0.21 8.11 22.26
CA LEU A 34 -0.48 8.87 21.24
C LEU A 34 -1.97 9.07 21.60
N ILE A 35 -2.68 8.00 21.95
CA ILE A 35 -4.09 8.06 22.30
C ILE A 35 -4.29 8.93 23.56
N ALA A 36 -3.40 8.81 24.54
CA ALA A 36 -3.45 9.65 25.73
C ALA A 36 -3.23 11.14 25.40
N TYR A 37 -2.29 11.45 24.52
CA TYR A 37 -2.04 12.81 24.04
C TYR A 37 -3.27 13.36 23.28
N LEU A 38 -3.81 12.61 22.33
CA LEU A 38 -4.99 13.03 21.55
C LEU A 38 -6.24 13.19 22.47
N GLY A 39 -6.41 12.29 23.44
CA GLY A 39 -7.47 12.41 24.44
C GLY A 39 -7.32 13.66 25.30
N TRP A 40 -6.10 13.99 25.71
CA TRP A 40 -5.80 15.21 26.47
C TRP A 40 -6.11 16.46 25.64
N GLU A 41 -5.67 16.53 24.39
CA GLU A 41 -5.93 17.67 23.50
C GLU A 41 -7.45 17.82 23.21
N SER A 42 -8.17 16.72 23.03
CA SER A 42 -9.63 16.78 22.82
C SER A 42 -10.39 17.30 24.05
N LEU A 43 -9.87 17.09 25.26
CA LEU A 43 -10.45 17.65 26.49
C LEU A 43 -10.10 19.13 26.66
N ARG A 44 -8.96 19.57 26.15
CA ARG A 44 -8.53 20.98 26.23
C ARG A 44 -9.29 21.90 25.26
N ALA A 45 -9.58 21.45 24.07
CA ALA A 45 -10.24 22.22 23.03
C ALA A 45 -11.41 21.43 22.42
N PRO A 46 -12.47 21.12 23.20
CA PRO A 46 -13.56 20.25 22.74
C PRO A 46 -14.31 20.81 21.53
N THR A 47 -14.35 22.12 21.37
CA THR A 47 -15.02 22.79 20.24
C THR A 47 -14.39 22.45 18.89
N ASP A 48 -13.07 22.25 18.86
CA ASP A 48 -12.33 21.95 17.64
C ASP A 48 -12.62 20.54 17.13
N PHE A 49 -13.09 19.64 18.01
CA PHE A 49 -13.42 18.25 17.70
C PHE A 49 -14.92 18.01 17.46
N LEU A 50 -15.78 19.02 17.67
CA LEU A 50 -17.24 18.90 17.51
C LEU A 50 -17.77 19.39 16.15
N ASP A 51 -16.88 19.76 15.23
CA ASP A 51 -17.30 20.17 13.89
C ASP A 51 -17.78 18.93 13.07
N TRP A 52 -19.00 18.98 12.55
CA TRP A 52 -19.57 17.93 11.68
C TRP A 52 -18.71 17.64 10.44
N ARG A 53 -17.89 18.61 10.00
CA ARG A 53 -16.94 18.46 8.90
C ARG A 53 -15.92 17.34 9.16
N ILE A 54 -15.57 17.15 10.44
CA ILE A 54 -14.68 16.06 10.88
C ILE A 54 -15.27 14.70 10.54
N LEU A 55 -16.57 14.53 10.78
CA LEU A 55 -17.27 13.30 10.46
C LEU A 55 -17.28 13.03 8.95
N VAL A 56 -17.49 14.07 8.12
CA VAL A 56 -17.45 13.93 6.65
C VAL A 56 -16.07 13.49 6.18
N TRP A 57 -15.01 14.10 6.71
CA TRP A 57 -13.65 13.69 6.40
C TRP A 57 -13.34 12.26 6.84
N ALA A 58 -13.74 11.89 8.06
CA ALA A 58 -13.57 10.54 8.57
C ALA A 58 -14.31 9.51 7.69
N CYS A 59 -15.55 9.78 7.31
CA CYS A 59 -16.31 8.93 6.39
C CYS A 59 -15.66 8.83 5.01
N ALA A 60 -15.15 9.94 4.46
CA ALA A 60 -14.48 9.97 3.16
C ALA A 60 -13.19 9.12 3.17
N ILE A 61 -12.37 9.27 4.20
CA ILE A 61 -11.14 8.49 4.35
C ILE A 61 -11.48 7.01 4.57
N ALA A 62 -12.43 6.69 5.45
CA ALA A 62 -12.86 5.32 5.71
C ALA A 62 -13.42 4.65 4.44
N LEU A 63 -14.22 5.36 3.64
CA LEU A 63 -14.73 4.86 2.37
C LEU A 63 -13.60 4.46 1.43
N VAL A 64 -12.56 5.28 1.31
CA VAL A 64 -11.40 4.99 0.46
C VAL A 64 -10.55 3.85 1.04
N HIS A 65 -10.40 3.76 2.37
CA HIS A 65 -9.73 2.64 3.03
C HIS A 65 -10.44 1.30 2.80
N LEU A 66 -11.76 1.31 2.75
CA LEU A 66 -12.56 0.11 2.51
C LEU A 66 -12.56 -0.35 1.04
N MET A 67 -11.99 0.44 0.12
CA MET A 67 -11.81 0.00 -1.26
C MET A 67 -10.71 -1.06 -1.35
N PRO A 68 -11.04 -2.32 -1.73
CA PRO A 68 -10.03 -3.37 -1.78
C PRO A 68 -9.02 -3.11 -2.89
N ILE A 69 -7.75 -3.05 -2.53
CA ILE A 69 -6.65 -2.99 -3.49
C ILE A 69 -6.19 -4.44 -3.75
N PRO A 70 -6.03 -4.85 -5.02
CA PRO A 70 -5.51 -6.18 -5.34
C PRO A 70 -4.13 -6.40 -4.69
N ARG A 71 -3.99 -7.45 -3.86
CA ARG A 71 -2.77 -7.76 -3.08
C ARG A 71 -1.51 -8.03 -3.92
N ARG A 72 -1.63 -8.22 -5.24
CA ARG A 72 -0.52 -8.47 -6.16
C ARG A 72 0.18 -7.21 -6.68
N MET A 73 -0.29 -6.02 -6.30
CA MET A 73 0.41 -4.80 -6.68
C MET A 73 1.71 -4.67 -5.92
N PRO A 74 2.84 -4.43 -6.60
CA PRO A 74 4.15 -4.30 -5.97
C PRO A 74 4.27 -3.06 -5.08
N PHE A 75 3.23 -2.20 -5.06
CA PHE A 75 3.28 -0.92 -4.38
C PHE A 75 2.31 -0.86 -3.21
N PRO A 76 2.79 -0.57 -1.99
CA PRO A 76 1.94 -0.35 -0.82
C PRO A 76 1.31 1.06 -0.85
N PHE A 77 0.63 1.42 -1.95
CA PHE A 77 -0.08 2.71 -1.99
C PHE A 77 -1.38 2.61 -1.20
N SER A 78 -1.55 3.51 -0.26
CA SER A 78 -2.85 3.82 0.28
C SER A 78 -3.51 4.90 -0.58
N LEU A 79 -4.60 4.56 -1.25
CA LEU A 79 -5.42 5.53 -2.01
C LEU A 79 -5.96 6.64 -1.10
N SER A 80 -6.01 6.42 0.21
CA SER A 80 -6.44 7.40 1.21
C SER A 80 -5.37 8.42 1.57
N PHE A 81 -4.09 8.19 1.20
CA PHE A 81 -2.97 9.08 1.56
C PHE A 81 -3.22 10.56 1.17
N PRO A 82 -3.69 10.90 -0.04
CA PRO A 82 -3.98 12.28 -0.38
C PRO A 82 -5.03 12.94 0.51
N LEU A 83 -6.06 12.20 0.91
CA LEU A 83 -7.08 12.71 1.82
C LEU A 83 -6.54 12.88 3.24
N GLN A 84 -5.73 11.93 3.73
CA GLN A 84 -5.09 12.01 5.05
C GLN A 84 -4.15 13.21 5.13
N LEU A 85 -3.31 13.41 4.12
CA LEU A 85 -2.42 14.57 4.08
C LEU A 85 -3.21 15.88 3.93
N SER A 86 -4.29 15.91 3.12
CA SER A 86 -5.15 17.10 3.03
C SER A 86 -5.75 17.51 4.37
N VAL A 87 -6.18 16.53 5.17
CA VAL A 87 -6.67 16.78 6.53
C VAL A 87 -5.54 17.34 7.43
N ALA A 88 -4.30 16.82 7.29
CA ALA A 88 -3.15 17.35 8.02
C ALA A 88 -2.80 18.80 7.65
N LEU A 89 -3.10 19.21 6.41
CA LEU A 89 -2.89 20.59 5.93
C LEU A 89 -4.02 21.54 6.34
N LEU A 90 -5.25 21.05 6.49
CA LEU A 90 -6.44 21.86 6.73
C LEU A 90 -6.75 22.07 8.20
N TYR A 91 -6.47 21.08 9.04
CA TYR A 91 -6.88 21.06 10.46
C TYR A 91 -5.67 21.13 11.39
N PRO A 92 -5.86 21.62 12.62
CA PRO A 92 -4.83 21.51 13.65
C PRO A 92 -4.33 20.07 13.79
N PRO A 93 -3.02 19.85 14.01
CA PRO A 93 -2.43 18.51 13.99
C PRO A 93 -3.13 17.46 14.87
N PRO A 94 -3.57 17.77 16.13
CA PRO A 94 -4.29 16.80 16.94
C PRO A 94 -5.66 16.42 16.35
N VAL A 95 -6.37 17.39 15.76
CA VAL A 95 -7.68 17.15 15.12
C VAL A 95 -7.51 16.26 13.89
N ALA A 96 -6.54 16.57 13.06
CA ALA A 96 -6.19 15.77 11.88
C ALA A 96 -5.87 14.31 12.26
N ALA A 97 -5.08 14.14 13.33
CA ALA A 97 -4.72 12.81 13.84
C ALA A 97 -5.93 12.03 14.36
N VAL A 98 -6.88 12.68 15.04
CA VAL A 98 -8.11 12.03 15.53
C VAL A 98 -9.02 11.63 14.37
N ILE A 99 -9.17 12.48 13.34
CA ILE A 99 -9.92 12.13 12.12
C ILE A 99 -9.39 10.85 11.51
N VAL A 100 -8.07 10.77 11.32
CA VAL A 100 -7.44 9.63 10.67
C VAL A 100 -7.41 8.40 11.57
N LEU A 101 -7.21 8.56 12.88
CA LEU A 101 -7.31 7.48 13.86
C LEU A 101 -8.68 6.77 13.80
N ALA A 102 -9.76 7.55 13.68
CA ALA A 102 -11.12 7.02 13.61
C ALA A 102 -11.45 6.42 12.22
N ALA A 103 -10.81 6.93 11.16
CA ALA A 103 -11.12 6.60 9.78
C ALA A 103 -10.29 5.45 9.18
N SER A 104 -9.22 5.01 9.85
CA SER A 104 -8.26 4.01 9.32
C SER A 104 -8.77 2.57 9.44
N ILE A 105 -10.02 2.32 9.05
CA ILE A 105 -10.67 1.00 9.14
C ILE A 105 -10.32 0.18 7.91
N ASP A 106 -9.69 -0.98 8.11
CA ASP A 106 -9.33 -1.92 7.05
C ASP A 106 -10.34 -3.07 6.91
N GLN A 107 -10.44 -3.65 5.71
CA GLN A 107 -11.28 -4.84 5.47
C GLN A 107 -10.85 -6.07 6.29
N GLU A 108 -9.56 -6.23 6.56
CA GLU A 108 -9.02 -7.31 7.38
C GLU A 108 -9.50 -7.22 8.83
N GLU A 109 -9.69 -5.99 9.32
CA GLU A 109 -10.26 -5.72 10.65
C GLU A 109 -11.73 -6.10 10.72
N LEU A 110 -12.51 -5.74 9.69
CA LEU A 110 -13.92 -6.12 9.60
C LEU A 110 -14.14 -7.63 9.53
N ARG A 111 -13.16 -8.38 9.01
CA ARG A 111 -13.17 -9.85 8.98
C ARG A 111 -12.67 -10.50 10.26
N GLY A 112 -12.18 -9.70 11.22
CA GLY A 112 -11.65 -10.21 12.48
C GLY A 112 -10.32 -10.98 12.34
N GLU A 113 -9.54 -10.70 11.29
CA GLU A 113 -8.28 -11.42 11.01
C GLU A 113 -7.14 -10.99 11.95
N HIS A 114 -7.29 -9.88 12.67
CA HIS A 114 -6.25 -9.32 13.53
C HIS A 114 -6.66 -9.21 15.00
N PRO A 115 -5.70 -9.38 15.93
CA PRO A 115 -5.94 -9.11 17.34
C PRO A 115 -6.28 -7.62 17.57
N PRO A 116 -7.17 -7.30 18.52
CA PRO A 116 -7.62 -5.92 18.75
C PRO A 116 -6.49 -4.94 19.08
N LEU A 117 -5.45 -5.38 19.79
CA LEU A 117 -4.29 -4.54 20.08
C LEU A 117 -3.51 -4.16 18.81
N THR A 118 -3.35 -5.09 17.89
CA THR A 118 -2.69 -4.83 16.59
C THR A 118 -3.50 -3.85 15.75
N ILE A 119 -4.85 -3.93 15.80
CA ILE A 119 -5.74 -2.96 15.14
C ILE A 119 -5.49 -1.56 15.70
N VAL A 120 -5.58 -1.42 17.03
CA VAL A 120 -5.33 -0.13 17.69
C VAL A 120 -3.94 0.43 17.37
N PHE A 121 -2.91 -0.43 17.32
CA PHE A 121 -1.57 -0.03 16.92
C PHE A 121 -1.52 0.49 15.48
N ARG A 122 -2.16 -0.20 14.52
CA ARG A 122 -2.20 0.22 13.11
C ARG A 122 -2.87 1.60 12.96
N HIS A 123 -4.01 1.81 13.60
CA HIS A 123 -4.67 3.12 13.63
C HIS A 123 -3.79 4.20 14.26
N ALA A 124 -3.17 3.90 15.41
CA ALA A 124 -2.25 4.82 16.07
C ALA A 124 -1.03 5.14 15.20
N GLN A 125 -0.47 4.17 14.50
CA GLN A 125 0.64 4.40 13.58
C GLN A 125 0.27 5.39 12.47
N VAL A 126 -0.91 5.22 11.85
CA VAL A 126 -1.40 6.13 10.81
C VAL A 126 -1.66 7.53 11.38
N ALA A 127 -2.25 7.63 12.56
CA ALA A 127 -2.48 8.91 13.23
C ALA A 127 -1.18 9.61 13.64
N LEU A 128 -0.15 8.84 14.04
CA LEU A 128 1.16 9.37 14.43
C LEU A 128 1.85 10.08 13.26
N PHE A 129 1.88 9.47 12.08
CA PHE A 129 2.52 10.13 10.95
C PHE A 129 1.72 11.34 10.45
N VAL A 130 0.38 11.32 10.50
CA VAL A 130 -0.47 12.48 10.17
C VAL A 130 -0.26 13.60 11.18
N LEU A 131 -0.16 13.28 12.48
CA LEU A 131 0.19 14.24 13.52
C LEU A 131 1.55 14.91 13.25
N ALA A 132 2.57 14.11 12.92
CA ALA A 132 3.89 14.62 12.60
C ALA A 132 3.85 15.50 11.33
N GLN A 133 3.18 15.07 10.27
CA GLN A 133 3.01 15.83 9.05
C GLN A 133 2.30 17.16 9.30
N GLY A 134 1.18 17.16 9.98
CA GLY A 134 0.46 18.38 10.34
C GLY A 134 1.32 19.33 11.19
N THR A 135 2.02 18.81 12.19
CA THR A 135 2.89 19.60 13.06
C THR A 135 4.01 20.28 12.27
N ILE A 136 4.68 19.56 11.37
CA ILE A 136 5.75 20.11 10.53
C ILE A 136 5.19 21.16 9.59
N PHE A 137 4.07 20.86 8.91
CA PHE A 137 3.46 21.80 7.98
C PHE A 137 3.09 23.11 8.67
N HIS A 138 2.29 23.07 9.74
CA HIS A 138 1.81 24.26 10.46
C HIS A 138 2.92 25.01 11.22
N SER A 139 4.07 24.37 11.46
CA SER A 139 5.23 25.07 12.04
C SER A 139 6.07 25.83 11.02
N LEU A 140 6.02 25.45 9.74
CA LEU A 140 6.88 25.99 8.68
C LEU A 140 6.16 26.91 7.71
N THR A 141 4.85 26.71 7.49
CA THR A 141 4.07 27.45 6.49
C THR A 141 2.58 27.42 6.78
N ALA A 142 1.82 28.20 6.02
CA ALA A 142 0.37 28.16 5.95
C ALA A 142 -0.09 27.97 4.50
N LEU A 143 -1.33 27.52 4.29
CA LEU A 143 -1.89 27.32 2.95
C LEU A 143 -2.02 28.62 2.13
N ASP A 144 -1.98 29.77 2.81
CA ASP A 144 -2.07 31.10 2.18
C ASP A 144 -0.70 31.65 1.74
N ASP A 145 0.38 30.94 2.06
CA ASP A 145 1.72 31.32 1.64
C ASP A 145 1.92 31.13 0.13
N ARG A 146 3.09 31.58 -0.36
CA ARG A 146 3.43 31.42 -1.77
C ARG A 146 3.40 29.95 -2.16
N TRP A 147 2.76 29.60 -3.27
CA TRP A 147 2.53 28.23 -3.75
C TRP A 147 3.79 27.36 -3.79
N PHE A 148 4.94 27.92 -4.15
CA PHE A 148 6.21 27.18 -4.17
C PHE A 148 6.72 26.85 -2.78
N VAL A 149 6.47 27.70 -1.76
CA VAL A 149 6.81 27.44 -0.36
C VAL A 149 5.93 26.33 0.17
N VAL A 150 4.63 26.45 -0.03
CA VAL A 150 3.65 25.41 0.34
C VAL A 150 4.01 24.06 -0.30
N GLY A 151 4.27 24.05 -1.60
CA GLY A 151 4.66 22.83 -2.33
C GLY A 151 5.95 22.20 -1.78
N SER A 152 6.96 23.01 -1.52
CA SER A 152 8.25 22.53 -0.97
C SER A 152 8.09 21.96 0.44
N VAL A 153 7.32 22.64 1.30
CA VAL A 153 7.07 22.18 2.68
C VAL A 153 6.22 20.91 2.66
N VAL A 154 5.23 20.81 1.77
CA VAL A 154 4.41 19.58 1.63
C VAL A 154 5.26 18.40 1.18
N VAL A 155 6.18 18.59 0.22
CA VAL A 155 7.12 17.53 -0.19
C VAL A 155 7.99 17.10 0.99
N LEU A 156 8.55 18.04 1.74
CA LEU A 156 9.34 17.75 2.94
C LEU A 156 8.51 16.98 3.99
N THR A 157 7.32 17.47 4.26
CA THR A 157 6.38 16.87 5.22
C THR A 157 5.99 15.43 4.81
N ALA A 158 5.74 15.21 3.53
CA ALA A 158 5.43 13.89 2.99
C ALA A 158 6.63 12.94 3.15
N LEU A 159 7.85 13.38 2.83
CA LEU A 159 9.06 12.56 2.98
C LEU A 159 9.33 12.19 4.44
N ILE A 160 9.16 13.13 5.37
CA ILE A 160 9.32 12.84 6.81
C ILE A 160 8.23 11.87 7.28
N GLY A 161 6.97 12.09 6.90
CA GLY A 161 5.88 11.18 7.22
C GLY A 161 6.14 9.77 6.68
N TYR A 162 6.62 9.66 5.44
CA TYR A 162 7.03 8.39 4.85
C TYR A 162 8.14 7.71 5.66
N ALA A 163 9.17 8.46 6.05
CA ALA A 163 10.28 7.93 6.84
C ALA A 163 9.81 7.39 8.21
N ILE A 164 8.95 8.14 8.90
CA ILE A 164 8.37 7.72 10.19
C ILE A 164 7.54 6.45 10.01
N SER A 165 6.63 6.43 9.03
CA SER A 165 5.77 5.26 8.76
C SER A 165 6.60 4.02 8.41
N THR A 166 7.60 4.17 7.57
CA THR A 166 8.49 3.09 7.14
C THR A 166 9.30 2.54 8.33
N MET A 167 9.85 3.41 9.17
CA MET A 167 10.62 3.00 10.35
C MET A 167 9.76 2.23 11.35
N VAL A 168 8.60 2.77 11.73
CA VAL A 168 7.67 2.10 12.67
C VAL A 168 7.23 0.74 12.13
N THR A 169 6.92 0.65 10.83
CA THR A 169 6.54 -0.60 10.18
C THR A 169 7.70 -1.60 10.14
N ALA A 170 8.90 -1.14 9.77
CA ALA A 170 10.08 -2.00 9.69
C ALA A 170 10.51 -2.53 11.06
N GLU A 171 10.45 -1.70 12.10
CA GLU A 171 10.71 -2.14 13.48
C GLU A 171 9.70 -3.19 13.94
N TRP A 172 8.40 -2.95 13.71
CA TRP A 172 7.37 -3.91 14.03
C TRP A 172 7.55 -5.25 13.30
N GLN A 173 7.87 -5.22 11.99
CA GLN A 173 8.16 -6.43 11.21
C GLN A 173 9.40 -7.16 11.71
N THR A 174 10.47 -6.43 12.05
CA THR A 174 11.71 -6.98 12.64
C THR A 174 11.41 -7.70 13.94
N LEU A 175 10.64 -7.09 14.82
CA LEU A 175 10.22 -7.68 16.07
C LEU A 175 9.32 -8.91 15.83
N ARG A 176 8.45 -8.89 14.86
CA ARG A 176 7.48 -9.96 14.58
C ARG A 176 8.08 -11.15 13.86
N TYR A 177 8.96 -10.95 12.87
CA TYR A 177 9.42 -12.01 11.95
C TYR A 177 10.89 -12.41 12.09
N ARG A 178 11.64 -11.84 13.00
CA ARG A 178 13.08 -12.12 13.22
C ARG A 178 14.00 -11.71 12.06
N HIS A 179 13.56 -10.85 11.20
CA HIS A 179 14.41 -10.32 10.14
C HIS A 179 15.32 -9.21 10.70
N ARG A 180 16.48 -9.01 10.07
CA ARG A 180 17.31 -7.85 10.38
C ARG A 180 16.65 -6.60 9.79
N LEU A 181 16.74 -5.49 10.51
CA LEU A 181 16.12 -4.22 10.10
C LEU A 181 16.61 -3.78 8.70
N ASP A 182 17.92 -3.94 8.43
CA ASP A 182 18.51 -3.63 7.13
C ASP A 182 17.92 -4.48 5.99
N HIS A 183 17.63 -5.75 6.26
CA HIS A 183 17.00 -6.64 5.28
C HIS A 183 15.53 -6.25 5.02
N VAL A 184 14.78 -5.93 6.09
CA VAL A 184 13.37 -5.50 5.97
C VAL A 184 13.29 -4.19 5.18
N LEU A 185 14.15 -3.21 5.52
CA LEU A 185 14.18 -1.93 4.81
C LEU A 185 14.56 -2.10 3.33
N ARG A 186 15.53 -2.96 3.00
CA ARG A 186 15.86 -3.26 1.61
C ARG A 186 14.69 -3.91 0.89
N ALA A 187 14.09 -4.94 1.47
CA ALA A 187 12.95 -5.65 0.86
C ALA A 187 11.75 -4.74 0.62
N MET A 188 11.54 -3.73 1.47
CA MET A 188 10.49 -2.71 1.27
C MET A 188 10.79 -1.74 0.12
N HIS A 189 12.08 -1.65 -0.31
CA HIS A 189 12.52 -0.65 -1.30
C HIS A 189 13.14 -1.28 -2.57
N GLU A 190 13.34 -2.60 -2.61
CA GLU A 190 13.94 -3.29 -3.75
C GLU A 190 13.07 -3.19 -5.00
N GLY A 191 13.68 -2.68 -6.06
CA GLY A 191 13.18 -2.77 -7.44
C GLY A 191 12.37 -1.57 -7.94
N VAL A 192 11.76 -0.74 -7.07
CA VAL A 192 10.76 0.26 -7.54
C VAL A 192 10.80 1.60 -6.79
N MET A 193 11.88 1.86 -6.06
CA MET A 193 12.00 3.04 -5.17
C MET A 193 11.75 4.37 -5.89
N ALA A 194 12.30 4.56 -7.07
CA ALA A 194 12.18 5.83 -7.80
C ALA A 194 10.74 6.06 -8.29
N GLU A 195 10.10 5.05 -8.86
CA GLU A 195 8.71 5.11 -9.34
C GLU A 195 7.73 5.32 -8.17
N PHE A 196 7.98 4.61 -7.06
CA PHE A 196 7.22 4.78 -5.83
C PHE A 196 7.33 6.20 -5.30
N LEU A 197 8.55 6.73 -5.16
CA LEU A 197 8.79 8.06 -4.63
C LEU A 197 8.14 9.15 -5.51
N MET A 198 8.28 9.05 -6.83
CA MET A 198 7.65 9.98 -7.76
C MET A 198 6.13 9.99 -7.64
N SER A 199 5.52 8.80 -7.55
CA SER A 199 4.06 8.67 -7.37
C SER A 199 3.62 9.20 -6.00
N TYR A 200 4.39 8.91 -4.95
CA TYR A 200 4.11 9.39 -3.59
C TYR A 200 4.18 10.92 -3.49
N LEU A 201 5.18 11.53 -4.11
CA LEU A 201 5.32 12.99 -4.18
C LEU A 201 4.21 13.61 -5.04
N GLY A 202 3.83 12.97 -6.14
CA GLY A 202 2.68 13.40 -6.95
C GLY A 202 1.38 13.41 -6.14
N LEU A 203 1.13 12.37 -5.35
CA LEU A 203 -0.02 12.29 -4.44
C LEU A 203 0.06 13.32 -3.31
N ALA A 204 1.26 13.64 -2.81
CA ALA A 204 1.44 14.69 -1.81
C ALA A 204 1.10 16.08 -2.38
N LEU A 205 1.54 16.39 -3.59
CA LEU A 205 1.16 17.65 -4.27
C LEU A 205 -0.34 17.67 -4.60
N PHE A 206 -0.91 16.53 -4.96
CA PHE A 206 -2.37 16.42 -5.15
C PHE A 206 -3.14 16.72 -3.86
N SER A 207 -2.60 16.39 -2.69
CA SER A 207 -3.21 16.74 -1.40
C SER A 207 -3.32 18.24 -1.19
N VAL A 208 -2.36 19.03 -1.69
CA VAL A 208 -2.44 20.51 -1.66
C VAL A 208 -3.63 20.98 -2.48
N LEU A 209 -3.81 20.41 -3.67
CA LEU A 209 -4.94 20.77 -4.53
C LEU A 209 -6.29 20.45 -3.83
N VAL A 210 -6.39 19.28 -3.21
CA VAL A 210 -7.59 18.89 -2.42
C VAL A 210 -7.80 19.90 -1.28
N ALA A 211 -6.76 20.25 -0.53
CA ALA A 211 -6.85 21.17 0.60
C ALA A 211 -7.29 22.57 0.17
N ILE A 212 -6.66 23.14 -0.86
CA ILE A 212 -7.01 24.47 -1.38
C ILE A 212 -8.46 24.47 -1.91
N THR A 213 -8.82 23.48 -2.73
CA THR A 213 -10.17 23.39 -3.29
C THR A 213 -11.21 23.22 -2.19
N THR A 214 -10.90 22.47 -1.12
CA THR A 214 -11.83 22.34 0.02
C THR A 214 -12.03 23.67 0.76
N ARG A 215 -11.01 24.52 0.84
CA ARG A 215 -11.15 25.86 1.43
C ARG A 215 -12.05 26.77 0.58
N GLU A 216 -11.94 26.69 -0.75
CA GLU A 216 -12.66 27.56 -1.68
C GLU A 216 -14.14 27.13 -1.87
N ILE A 217 -14.39 25.87 -2.15
CA ILE A 217 -15.75 25.36 -2.48
C ILE A 217 -16.36 24.49 -1.37
N GLY A 218 -15.66 24.37 -0.23
CA GLY A 218 -16.12 23.57 0.92
C GLY A 218 -16.03 22.06 0.67
N LEU A 219 -16.78 21.31 1.46
CA LEU A 219 -16.74 19.84 1.47
C LEU A 219 -17.14 19.16 0.16
N TRP A 220 -17.78 19.89 -0.78
CA TRP A 220 -18.06 19.37 -2.12
C TRP A 220 -16.79 18.98 -2.88
N ALA A 221 -15.65 19.62 -2.56
CA ALA A 221 -14.37 19.24 -3.11
C ALA A 221 -14.07 17.76 -2.87
N ILE A 222 -14.40 17.20 -1.70
CA ILE A 222 -14.16 15.80 -1.36
C ILE A 222 -14.85 14.87 -2.37
N ALA A 223 -16.10 15.17 -2.74
CA ALA A 223 -16.84 14.37 -3.72
C ALA A 223 -16.17 14.42 -5.11
N VAL A 224 -15.68 15.61 -5.52
CA VAL A 224 -14.97 15.79 -6.79
C VAL A 224 -13.68 14.96 -6.82
N PHE A 225 -12.98 14.82 -5.68
CA PHE A 225 -11.75 14.05 -5.62
C PHE A 225 -11.95 12.56 -5.38
N ILE A 226 -13.03 12.16 -4.70
CA ILE A 226 -13.37 10.73 -4.53
C ILE A 226 -13.78 10.09 -5.86
N ALA A 227 -14.46 10.81 -6.75
CA ALA A 227 -14.91 10.26 -8.02
C ALA A 227 -13.79 9.74 -8.92
N PRO A 228 -12.67 10.48 -9.18
CA PRO A 228 -11.51 9.95 -9.89
C PRO A 228 -10.84 8.78 -9.18
N LEU A 229 -10.76 8.81 -7.83
CA LEU A 229 -10.20 7.71 -7.06
C LEU A 229 -11.04 6.43 -7.18
N ALA A 230 -12.37 6.56 -7.12
CA ALA A 230 -13.30 5.45 -7.33
C ALA A 230 -13.19 4.90 -8.76
N PHE A 231 -13.05 5.77 -9.75
CA PHE A 231 -12.83 5.37 -11.13
C PHE A 231 -11.48 4.64 -11.31
N ALA A 232 -10.41 5.19 -10.75
CA ALA A 232 -9.10 4.54 -10.78
C ALA A 232 -9.15 3.16 -10.10
N TRP A 233 -9.80 3.06 -8.94
CA TRP A 233 -10.02 1.79 -8.26
C TRP A 233 -10.80 0.80 -9.13
N GLN A 234 -11.88 1.24 -9.77
CA GLN A 234 -12.69 0.40 -10.66
C GLN A 234 -11.86 -0.12 -11.84
N MET A 235 -11.02 0.74 -12.44
CA MET A 235 -10.13 0.36 -13.53
C MET A 235 -9.10 -0.69 -13.06
N LEU A 236 -8.46 -0.46 -11.92
CA LEU A 236 -7.50 -1.41 -11.33
C LEU A 236 -8.16 -2.77 -11.04
N HIS A 237 -9.36 -2.76 -10.50
CA HIS A 237 -10.10 -3.99 -10.21
C HIS A 237 -10.47 -4.75 -11.49
N ARG A 238 -10.88 -4.05 -12.54
CA ARG A 238 -11.17 -4.66 -13.86
C ARG A 238 -9.90 -5.24 -14.51
N THR A 239 -8.80 -4.51 -14.49
CA THR A 239 -7.53 -4.98 -15.05
C THR A 239 -7.09 -6.27 -14.35
N HIS A 240 -7.14 -6.31 -13.03
CA HIS A 240 -6.79 -7.50 -12.27
C HIS A 240 -7.73 -8.70 -12.55
N SER A 241 -9.03 -8.46 -12.69
CA SER A 241 -9.97 -9.54 -13.06
C SER A 241 -9.72 -10.07 -14.47
N LEU A 242 -9.30 -9.21 -15.41
CA LEU A 242 -8.91 -9.63 -16.76
C LEU A 242 -7.61 -10.44 -16.74
N GLU A 243 -6.62 -10.05 -15.94
CA GLU A 243 -5.38 -10.83 -15.77
C GLU A 243 -5.67 -12.24 -15.26
N LEU A 244 -6.49 -12.36 -14.21
CA LEU A 244 -6.89 -13.67 -13.69
C LEU A 244 -7.66 -14.51 -14.71
N ALA A 245 -8.54 -13.89 -15.50
CA ALA A 245 -9.28 -14.58 -16.55
C ALA A 245 -8.35 -15.04 -17.69
N THR A 246 -7.35 -14.24 -18.06
CA THR A 246 -6.37 -14.63 -19.09
C THR A 246 -5.45 -15.75 -18.61
N GLU A 247 -5.01 -15.73 -17.35
CA GLU A 247 -4.24 -16.82 -16.73
C GLU A 247 -5.06 -18.14 -16.72
N GLU A 248 -6.34 -18.05 -16.35
CA GLU A 248 -7.22 -19.23 -16.35
C GLU A 248 -7.46 -19.79 -17.74
N LEU A 249 -7.66 -18.91 -18.74
CA LEU A 249 -7.78 -19.31 -20.14
C LEU A 249 -6.50 -19.98 -20.65
N ALA A 250 -5.33 -19.41 -20.36
CA ALA A 250 -4.04 -19.99 -20.74
C ALA A 250 -3.84 -21.37 -20.10
N ARG A 251 -4.24 -21.52 -18.83
CA ARG A 251 -4.19 -22.82 -18.15
C ARG A 251 -5.13 -23.85 -18.81
N LYS A 252 -6.37 -23.46 -19.11
CA LYS A 252 -7.34 -24.35 -19.78
C LYS A 252 -6.88 -24.72 -21.20
N GLN A 253 -6.25 -23.77 -21.92
CA GLN A 253 -5.67 -24.06 -23.24
C GLN A 253 -4.55 -25.08 -23.15
N ALA A 254 -3.61 -24.90 -22.21
CA ALA A 254 -2.52 -25.85 -21.99
C ALA A 254 -3.05 -27.25 -21.59
N GLU A 255 -4.10 -27.30 -20.76
CA GLU A 255 -4.75 -28.54 -20.38
C GLU A 255 -5.45 -29.21 -21.58
N ASN A 256 -6.18 -28.44 -22.40
CA ASN A 256 -6.82 -28.94 -23.61
C ASN A 256 -5.78 -29.44 -24.66
N GLU A 257 -4.66 -28.70 -24.82
CA GLU A 257 -3.56 -29.14 -25.68
C GLU A 257 -2.95 -30.44 -25.16
N TYR A 258 -2.73 -30.55 -23.84
CA TYR A 258 -2.23 -31.77 -23.24
C TYR A 258 -3.18 -32.94 -23.49
N GLN A 259 -4.50 -32.77 -23.27
CA GLN A 259 -5.52 -33.79 -23.53
C GLN A 259 -5.64 -34.16 -25.03
N ALA A 260 -5.43 -33.19 -25.93
CA ALA A 260 -5.46 -33.47 -27.38
C ALA A 260 -4.26 -34.30 -27.84
N PHE A 261 -3.12 -34.25 -27.15
CA PHE A 261 -1.92 -35.00 -27.51
C PHE A 261 -1.67 -36.24 -26.65
N HIS A 262 -2.43 -36.45 -25.55
CA HIS A 262 -2.27 -37.61 -24.68
C HIS A 262 -3.58 -38.36 -24.50
N ASP A 263 -3.51 -39.71 -24.55
CA ASP A 263 -4.64 -40.59 -24.28
C ASP A 263 -4.97 -40.53 -22.79
N HIS A 264 -6.20 -40.22 -22.46
CA HIS A 264 -6.65 -39.93 -21.11
C HIS A 264 -6.67 -41.17 -20.19
N LEU A 265 -6.56 -42.41 -20.74
CA LEU A 265 -6.51 -43.65 -19.98
C LEU A 265 -5.08 -44.15 -19.74
N THR A 266 -4.20 -43.93 -20.69
CA THR A 266 -2.84 -44.45 -20.68
C THR A 266 -1.77 -43.40 -20.44
N ASP A 267 -2.15 -42.13 -20.48
CA ASP A 267 -1.27 -40.95 -20.38
C ASP A 267 -0.13 -40.94 -21.45
N LEU A 268 -0.33 -41.73 -22.52
CA LEU A 268 0.62 -41.84 -23.63
C LEU A 268 0.28 -40.83 -24.72
N PRO A 269 1.31 -40.26 -25.42
CA PRO A 269 1.07 -39.31 -26.50
C PRO A 269 0.35 -40.00 -27.67
N ILE A 270 -0.79 -39.43 -28.05
CA ILE A 270 -1.59 -39.86 -29.19
C ILE A 270 -0.89 -39.34 -30.44
N GLY A 271 -0.26 -40.22 -31.23
CA GLY A 271 0.19 -39.83 -32.57
C GLY A 271 1.68 -39.82 -32.89
N CYS A 272 2.52 -40.57 -32.17
CA CYS A 272 3.90 -40.80 -32.58
C CYS A 272 4.11 -42.15 -33.28
N CYS A 273 3.17 -42.58 -34.11
CA CYS A 273 3.41 -43.70 -35.01
C CYS A 273 3.03 -43.33 -36.44
N SER A 274 3.91 -42.69 -37.12
CA SER A 274 4.19 -42.78 -38.59
C SER A 274 4.58 -41.45 -39.18
N SER A 275 5.78 -41.24 -39.29
CA SER A 275 6.53 -40.78 -40.48
C SER A 275 7.74 -39.93 -40.07
N GLY A 276 8.91 -40.49 -40.30
CA GLY A 276 10.06 -39.60 -40.25
C GLY A 276 11.33 -40.08 -39.59
N ALA A 277 11.57 -41.37 -39.61
CA ALA A 277 12.96 -41.85 -39.52
C ALA A 277 13.73 -41.53 -40.81
N SER A 278 13.73 -40.28 -41.25
CA SER A 278 14.49 -39.91 -42.46
C SER A 278 14.59 -38.40 -42.63
N GLN A 279 15.26 -37.73 -41.75
CA GLN A 279 15.94 -36.45 -42.06
C GLN A 279 16.59 -35.80 -40.84
N ARG A 280 17.44 -36.54 -40.15
CA ARG A 280 18.47 -35.93 -39.32
C ARG A 280 19.83 -36.14 -39.99
N ARG A 281 20.11 -35.45 -41.08
CA ARG A 281 21.50 -35.19 -41.51
C ARG A 281 21.75 -33.68 -41.57
N SER A 282 22.69 -33.28 -40.77
CA SER A 282 23.59 -32.14 -40.95
C SER A 282 22.95 -30.74 -41.13
N ARG A 283 22.85 -30.01 -40.05
CA ARG A 283 23.26 -28.60 -40.11
C ARG A 283 24.10 -28.28 -38.84
N LYS A 284 25.43 -28.29 -39.01
CA LYS A 284 26.36 -27.66 -38.09
C LYS A 284 26.06 -26.17 -38.01
N PRO A 285 26.06 -25.55 -36.83
CA PRO A 285 25.97 -24.10 -36.73
C PRO A 285 27.29 -23.47 -37.20
N ARG A 286 27.21 -22.61 -38.18
CA ARG A 286 28.28 -21.69 -38.61
C ARG A 286 28.48 -20.65 -37.49
N THR A 287 29.62 -20.74 -36.86
CA THR A 287 30.19 -19.67 -36.05
C THR A 287 30.49 -18.47 -36.95
N LEU A 288 29.71 -17.39 -36.78
CA LEU A 288 30.09 -16.07 -37.28
C LEU A 288 30.95 -15.37 -36.22
N VAL A 289 32.25 -15.43 -36.45
CA VAL A 289 33.23 -14.48 -35.93
C VAL A 289 33.03 -13.20 -36.71
N GLY A 290 32.59 -12.15 -36.04
CA GLY A 290 32.44 -10.80 -36.56
C GLY A 290 33.30 -9.84 -35.80
N ARG A 291 34.29 -9.31 -36.44
CA ARG A 291 35.31 -8.32 -36.10
C ARG A 291 34.69 -6.95 -35.79
N SER A 292 35.25 -6.36 -34.76
CA SER A 292 35.48 -4.95 -34.50
C SER A 292 35.57 -3.97 -35.68
N ALA A 293 34.90 -2.81 -35.58
CA ALA A 293 35.45 -1.45 -35.76
C ALA A 293 34.57 -0.47 -35.00
#